data_5ae90557b0a419f099aa0d9fc5be3314
#
_entry.id   5ae90557b0a419f099aa0d9fc5be3314
#
_cell.length_a   1.000
_cell.length_b   1.000
_cell.length_c   1.000
_cell.angle_alpha   90.00
_cell.angle_beta   90.00
_cell.angle_gamma   90.00
#
_symmetry.space_group_name_H-M   'P 1'
#
loop_
_entity.id
_entity.type
_entity.pdbx_description
1 polymer ?
#
loop_
_entity_poly.entity_id
_entity_poly.type
_entity_poly.pdbx_seq_one_letter_code
_entity_poly.pdbx_strand_id
1 'polypeptide(L)'
;MTTNWIESSIKIGPKIDWSAIPQANFLTGDNYMAYRDPAGHYHNGLFRVFHTLVMQESDGFYYSFVAMTTSRDLVDWSQPRILTPKDHRLNYSSPGNIIRYNDEWVLCFQTYPMKSQTDRFGDETARLFTACSSDLDNWSQPELIKVKGPDVSIEDMGRMIDPYLLADKDQPNKWWCFYKQNGASMSRSQDLQNWTYVGNIDSGENVCLIVDNDEYVLFHSPRNGIGIKRSKNLKDWIDHQLLTFGQKEWEWATGRITAGHVLDLRHVDEVGKFVMFFHGSVSTDIQPKETHGQASLGVAWSDDLLNWDWPHK
;
A
#
# COMPACT_ATOMS: atom_id res chain seq x y z
N MET A 1 21.51 1.72 -39.65
CA MET A 1 21.06 0.52 -38.97
C MET A 1 19.85 0.90 -38.14
N THR A 2 18.66 0.58 -38.62
CA THR A 2 17.37 0.88 -37.98
C THR A 2 17.12 -0.18 -36.91
N THR A 3 17.24 0.19 -35.66
CA THR A 3 16.83 -0.64 -34.52
C THR A 3 15.31 -0.72 -34.50
N ASN A 4 14.79 -1.87 -34.94
CA ASN A 4 13.40 -2.24 -34.74
C ASN A 4 13.17 -2.43 -33.23
N TRP A 5 12.57 -1.44 -32.59
CA TRP A 5 11.93 -1.62 -31.28
C TRP A 5 10.71 -2.51 -31.53
N ILE A 6 10.77 -3.74 -31.07
CA ILE A 6 9.58 -4.58 -30.94
C ILE A 6 8.73 -3.90 -29.87
N GLU A 7 7.71 -3.14 -30.28
CA GLU A 7 6.60 -2.78 -29.42
C GLU A 7 6.00 -4.09 -28.90
N SER A 8 6.33 -4.44 -27.65
CA SER A 8 5.60 -5.48 -26.96
C SER A 8 4.15 -5.04 -26.97
N SER A 9 3.30 -5.77 -27.68
CA SER A 9 1.87 -5.48 -27.78
C SER A 9 1.31 -5.26 -26.37
N ILE A 10 0.91 -4.02 -26.07
CA ILE A 10 0.24 -3.66 -24.85
C ILE A 10 -0.99 -4.57 -24.75
N LYS A 11 -1.03 -5.46 -23.78
CA LYS A 11 -2.20 -6.31 -23.55
C LYS A 11 -3.27 -5.43 -22.90
N ILE A 12 -4.28 -5.09 -23.67
CA ILE A 12 -5.48 -4.40 -23.16
C ILE A 12 -6.27 -5.42 -22.34
N GLY A 13 -6.65 -5.05 -21.11
CA GLY A 13 -7.53 -5.85 -20.26
C GLY A 13 -8.99 -5.83 -20.75
N PRO A 14 -9.87 -6.66 -20.19
CA PRO A 14 -11.30 -6.50 -20.40
C PRO A 14 -11.78 -5.19 -19.79
N LYS A 15 -12.81 -4.59 -20.37
CA LYS A 15 -13.46 -3.43 -19.74
C LYS A 15 -14.09 -3.87 -18.42
N ILE A 16 -13.85 -3.08 -17.38
CA ILE A 16 -14.38 -3.40 -16.05
C ILE A 16 -15.90 -3.24 -16.01
N ASP A 17 -16.57 -4.32 -15.65
CA ASP A 17 -17.99 -4.29 -15.32
C ASP A 17 -18.17 -4.09 -13.82
N TRP A 18 -18.32 -2.84 -13.39
CA TRP A 18 -18.47 -2.47 -11.99
C TRP A 18 -19.67 -3.12 -11.30
N SER A 19 -20.70 -3.48 -12.06
CA SER A 19 -21.91 -4.14 -11.54
C SER A 19 -21.69 -5.65 -11.30
N ALA A 20 -20.68 -6.24 -11.90
CA ALA A 20 -20.35 -7.64 -11.74
C ALA A 20 -19.52 -7.94 -10.48
N ILE A 21 -18.96 -6.91 -9.82
CA ILE A 21 -18.16 -7.10 -8.61
C ILE A 21 -19.09 -7.57 -7.47
N PRO A 22 -18.89 -8.80 -6.93
CA PRO A 22 -19.93 -9.44 -6.14
C PRO A 22 -20.04 -8.90 -4.71
N GLN A 23 -18.97 -8.33 -4.16
CA GLN A 23 -18.92 -7.81 -2.79
C GLN A 23 -17.75 -6.86 -2.60
N ALA A 24 -17.79 -6.04 -1.54
CA ALA A 24 -16.77 -5.03 -1.30
C ALA A 24 -15.41 -5.64 -0.91
N ASN A 25 -15.36 -6.78 -0.23
CA ASN A 25 -14.12 -7.48 0.09
C ASN A 25 -13.82 -8.62 -0.89
N PHE A 26 -12.57 -8.72 -1.33
CA PHE A 26 -12.12 -9.74 -2.29
C PHE A 26 -11.13 -10.78 -1.70
N LEU A 27 -10.51 -10.48 -0.56
CA LEU A 27 -9.77 -11.44 0.27
C LEU A 27 -10.28 -11.34 1.70
N THR A 28 -10.71 -12.46 2.27
CA THR A 28 -11.33 -12.53 3.60
C THR A 28 -10.39 -13.18 4.59
N GLY A 29 -10.05 -12.43 5.66
CA GLY A 29 -9.28 -12.95 6.78
C GLY A 29 -10.10 -13.83 7.72
N ASP A 30 -9.39 -14.61 8.54
CA ASP A 30 -9.97 -15.48 9.55
C ASP A 30 -9.18 -15.43 10.88
N ASN A 31 -9.37 -16.42 11.76
CA ASN A 31 -8.67 -16.48 13.06
C ASN A 31 -7.17 -16.78 12.94
N TYR A 32 -6.70 -17.27 11.81
CA TYR A 32 -5.32 -17.72 11.59
C TYR A 32 -4.60 -16.92 10.50
N MET A 33 -5.36 -16.21 9.68
CA MET A 33 -4.87 -15.50 8.52
C MET A 33 -5.52 -14.11 8.40
N ALA A 34 -4.71 -13.10 8.06
CA ALA A 34 -5.21 -11.75 7.79
C ALA A 34 -4.53 -11.13 6.56
N TYR A 35 -5.28 -10.27 5.87
CA TYR A 35 -4.85 -9.52 4.70
C TYR A 35 -4.92 -8.03 5.01
N ARG A 36 -3.79 -7.32 4.87
CA ARG A 36 -3.69 -5.92 5.30
C ARG A 36 -2.89 -5.08 4.33
N ASP A 37 -2.96 -3.78 4.51
CA ASP A 37 -2.07 -2.76 3.92
C ASP A 37 -1.90 -2.95 2.41
N PRO A 38 -2.99 -2.88 1.60
CA PRO A 38 -2.91 -3.11 0.17
C PRO A 38 -2.18 -1.98 -0.56
N ALA A 39 -1.35 -2.34 -1.53
CA ALA A 39 -0.72 -1.46 -2.51
C ALA A 39 -1.11 -1.92 -3.91
N GLY A 40 -2.03 -1.22 -4.55
CA GLY A 40 -2.49 -1.53 -5.89
C GLY A 40 -1.48 -1.11 -6.96
N HIS A 41 -1.43 -1.85 -8.05
CA HIS A 41 -0.71 -1.50 -9.26
C HIS A 41 -1.46 -2.04 -10.48
N TYR A 42 -1.60 -1.23 -11.54
CA TYR A 42 -2.22 -1.65 -12.79
C TYR A 42 -1.22 -1.53 -13.92
N HIS A 43 -1.00 -2.62 -14.62
CA HIS A 43 -0.11 -2.65 -15.77
C HIS A 43 -0.52 -3.77 -16.75
N ASN A 44 -0.59 -3.45 -18.06
CA ASN A 44 -0.90 -4.39 -19.12
C ASN A 44 -2.21 -5.18 -18.89
N GLY A 45 -3.29 -4.49 -18.54
CA GLY A 45 -4.61 -5.11 -18.35
C GLY A 45 -4.69 -6.03 -17.13
N LEU A 46 -3.80 -5.84 -16.13
CA LEU A 46 -3.77 -6.67 -14.93
C LEU A 46 -3.62 -5.80 -13.68
N PHE A 47 -4.58 -5.88 -12.77
CA PHE A 47 -4.44 -5.41 -11.41
C PHE A 47 -3.54 -6.36 -10.63
N ARG A 48 -2.57 -5.80 -9.92
CA ARG A 48 -1.76 -6.46 -8.91
C ARG A 48 -2.01 -5.75 -7.59
N VAL A 49 -2.41 -6.48 -6.58
CA VAL A 49 -2.53 -5.94 -5.23
C VAL A 49 -1.48 -6.63 -4.36
N PHE A 50 -0.44 -5.87 -4.05
CA PHE A 50 0.55 -6.25 -3.05
C PHE A 50 -0.05 -5.98 -1.69
N HIS A 51 0.16 -6.87 -0.73
CA HIS A 51 -0.46 -6.72 0.58
C HIS A 51 0.35 -7.43 1.66
N THR A 52 0.10 -7.08 2.90
CA THR A 52 0.57 -7.88 4.04
C THR A 52 -0.31 -9.13 4.16
N LEU A 53 0.31 -10.29 4.12
CA LEU A 53 -0.30 -11.55 4.54
C LEU A 53 0.24 -11.92 5.92
N VAL A 54 -0.62 -11.99 6.92
CA VAL A 54 -0.29 -12.47 8.28
C VAL A 54 -0.79 -13.89 8.41
N MET A 55 0.07 -14.79 8.88
CA MET A 55 -0.27 -16.22 9.08
C MET A 55 0.24 -16.70 10.42
N GLN A 56 -0.59 -17.47 11.14
CA GLN A 56 -0.13 -18.25 12.26
C GLN A 56 0.48 -19.57 11.76
N GLU A 57 1.69 -19.86 12.19
CA GLU A 57 2.41 -21.07 11.81
C GLU A 57 2.41 -22.11 12.95
N SER A 58 2.76 -23.35 12.62
CA SER A 58 2.76 -24.48 13.56
C SER A 58 3.72 -24.33 14.74
N ASP A 59 4.73 -23.45 14.63
CA ASP A 59 5.66 -23.09 15.71
C ASP A 59 5.07 -22.08 16.70
N GLY A 60 3.84 -21.60 16.46
CA GLY A 60 3.10 -20.66 17.30
C GLY A 60 3.43 -19.20 17.04
N PHE A 61 4.37 -18.88 16.14
CA PHE A 61 4.61 -17.51 15.74
C PHE A 61 3.61 -17.04 14.67
N TYR A 62 3.38 -15.73 14.65
CA TYR A 62 2.74 -15.03 13.56
C TYR A 62 3.79 -14.48 12.61
N TYR A 63 3.71 -14.89 11.36
CA TYR A 63 4.58 -14.45 10.29
C TYR A 63 3.84 -13.45 9.42
N SER A 64 4.52 -12.37 9.07
CA SER A 64 4.05 -11.44 8.05
C SER A 64 4.90 -11.57 6.80
N PHE A 65 4.23 -11.47 5.66
CA PHE A 65 4.85 -11.51 4.34
C PHE A 65 4.32 -10.38 3.48
N VAL A 66 5.13 -9.86 2.59
CA VAL A 66 4.62 -9.19 1.41
C VAL A 66 4.15 -10.27 0.44
N ALA A 67 2.88 -10.26 0.11
CA ALA A 67 2.26 -11.15 -0.86
C ALA A 67 1.59 -10.35 -1.98
N MET A 68 1.27 -11.00 -3.09
CA MET A 68 0.60 -10.39 -4.23
C MET A 68 -0.56 -11.27 -4.69
N THR A 69 -1.70 -10.64 -4.95
CA THR A 69 -2.86 -11.23 -5.64
C THR A 69 -3.17 -10.42 -6.90
N THR A 70 -3.76 -11.05 -7.91
CA THR A 70 -4.01 -10.43 -9.21
C THR A 70 -5.43 -10.63 -9.68
N SER A 71 -5.95 -9.67 -10.46
CA SER A 71 -7.23 -9.75 -11.16
C SER A 71 -7.19 -8.99 -12.47
N ARG A 72 -7.97 -9.41 -13.46
CA ARG A 72 -8.16 -8.66 -14.72
C ARG A 72 -9.45 -7.84 -14.73
N ASP A 73 -10.38 -8.16 -13.85
CA ASP A 73 -11.77 -7.68 -13.89
C ASP A 73 -12.30 -7.22 -12.51
N LEU A 74 -11.49 -7.34 -11.46
CA LEU A 74 -11.86 -7.08 -10.06
C LEU A 74 -12.90 -8.06 -9.49
N VAL A 75 -13.26 -9.10 -10.24
CA VAL A 75 -14.20 -10.16 -9.86
C VAL A 75 -13.45 -11.42 -9.48
N ASP A 76 -12.63 -11.93 -10.41
CA ASP A 76 -11.85 -13.13 -10.22
C ASP A 76 -10.43 -12.80 -9.76
N TRP A 77 -10.07 -13.29 -8.57
CA TRP A 77 -8.78 -13.02 -7.94
C TRP A 77 -7.94 -14.29 -7.80
N SER A 78 -6.66 -14.15 -8.10
CA SER A 78 -5.70 -15.24 -7.87
C SER A 78 -5.53 -15.52 -6.38
N GLN A 79 -5.07 -16.74 -6.05
CA GLN A 79 -4.55 -17.00 -4.70
C GLN A 79 -3.32 -16.09 -4.42
N PRO A 80 -3.12 -15.65 -3.18
CA PRO A 80 -1.95 -14.87 -2.81
C PRO A 80 -0.65 -15.63 -3.05
N ARG A 81 0.32 -14.97 -3.68
CA ARG A 81 1.69 -15.45 -3.87
C ARG A 81 2.63 -14.69 -2.95
N ILE A 82 3.29 -15.40 -2.05
CA ILE A 82 4.29 -14.83 -1.13
C ILE A 82 5.53 -14.42 -1.91
N LEU A 83 6.04 -13.20 -1.65
CA LEU A 83 7.19 -12.59 -2.31
C LEU A 83 8.42 -12.49 -1.42
N THR A 84 8.26 -12.47 -0.11
CA THR A 84 9.35 -12.28 0.86
C THR A 84 9.64 -13.55 1.66
N PRO A 85 10.86 -13.72 2.15
CA PRO A 85 11.22 -14.91 2.93
C PRO A 85 10.50 -14.97 4.28
N LYS A 86 10.35 -16.18 4.82
CA LYS A 86 9.81 -16.44 6.16
C LYS A 86 10.88 -16.16 7.22
N ASP A 87 10.73 -15.08 7.97
CA ASP A 87 11.57 -14.74 9.12
C ASP A 87 10.79 -13.83 10.09
N HIS A 88 10.37 -14.34 11.25
CA HIS A 88 9.62 -13.57 12.25
C HIS A 88 10.43 -12.40 12.84
N ARG A 89 11.76 -12.43 12.75
CA ARG A 89 12.63 -11.33 13.19
C ARG A 89 12.65 -10.16 12.20
N LEU A 90 12.21 -10.39 10.98
CA LEU A 90 12.04 -9.37 9.94
C LEU A 90 10.57 -9.08 9.69
N ASN A 91 9.75 -10.11 9.47
CA ASN A 91 8.31 -9.99 9.19
C ASN A 91 8.03 -8.88 8.17
N TYR A 92 8.45 -9.08 6.93
CA TYR A 92 8.22 -8.13 5.85
C TYR A 92 6.72 -7.90 5.64
N SER A 93 6.32 -6.63 5.57
CA SER A 93 4.91 -6.24 5.56
C SER A 93 4.70 -4.83 4.99
N SER A 94 3.46 -4.36 5.01
CA SER A 94 3.01 -3.03 4.58
C SER A 94 3.69 -2.58 3.29
N PRO A 95 3.42 -3.23 2.14
CA PRO A 95 3.84 -2.67 0.87
C PRO A 95 3.21 -1.30 0.71
N GLY A 96 4.03 -0.29 0.39
CA GLY A 96 3.57 1.08 0.23
C GLY A 96 3.05 1.33 -1.17
N ASN A 97 3.91 1.19 -2.16
CA ASN A 97 3.54 1.31 -3.57
C ASN A 97 4.64 0.79 -4.50
N ILE A 98 4.31 0.76 -5.78
CA ILE A 98 5.21 0.38 -6.86
C ILE A 98 5.44 1.60 -7.75
N ILE A 99 6.70 1.92 -8.01
CA ILE A 99 7.10 2.97 -8.93
C ILE A 99 7.95 2.42 -10.06
N ARG A 100 8.06 3.18 -11.16
CA ARG A 100 9.01 2.90 -12.25
C ARG A 100 10.24 3.80 -12.08
N TYR A 101 11.43 3.20 -12.04
CA TYR A 101 12.69 3.93 -11.95
C TYR A 101 13.80 3.18 -12.71
N ASN A 102 14.52 3.88 -13.60
CA ASN A 102 15.63 3.33 -14.40
C ASN A 102 15.29 1.98 -15.07
N ASP A 103 14.13 1.91 -15.74
CA ASP A 103 13.63 0.70 -16.41
C ASP A 103 13.35 -0.51 -15.52
N GLU A 104 13.31 -0.31 -14.20
CA GLU A 104 12.89 -1.32 -13.23
C GLU A 104 11.66 -0.87 -12.45
N TRP A 105 10.90 -1.82 -11.95
CA TRP A 105 9.86 -1.61 -10.96
C TRP A 105 10.47 -1.66 -9.57
N VAL A 106 10.14 -0.72 -8.72
CA VAL A 106 10.60 -0.64 -7.33
C VAL A 106 9.39 -0.72 -6.41
N LEU A 107 9.33 -1.76 -5.61
CA LEU A 107 8.34 -1.95 -4.55
C LEU A 107 8.95 -1.52 -3.21
N CYS A 108 8.32 -0.59 -2.50
CA CYS A 108 8.71 -0.27 -1.13
C CYS A 108 7.82 -0.99 -0.11
N PHE A 109 8.40 -1.39 1.00
CA PHE A 109 7.74 -2.08 2.12
C PHE A 109 8.56 -1.94 3.39
N GLN A 110 8.15 -2.60 4.46
CA GLN A 110 8.80 -2.51 5.77
C GLN A 110 9.13 -3.88 6.36
N THR A 111 9.90 -3.88 7.45
CA THR A 111 9.94 -4.98 8.40
C THR A 111 9.02 -4.68 9.60
N TYR A 112 8.54 -5.75 10.26
CA TYR A 112 7.69 -5.68 11.44
C TYR A 112 8.11 -6.75 12.46
N PRO A 113 9.34 -6.65 13.01
CA PRO A 113 9.98 -7.70 13.78
C PRO A 113 9.18 -8.07 15.03
N MET A 114 8.99 -9.36 15.26
CA MET A 114 8.38 -9.94 16.46
C MET A 114 9.37 -10.89 17.12
N LYS A 115 9.74 -10.59 18.37
CA LYS A 115 10.76 -11.36 19.10
C LYS A 115 10.22 -12.58 19.80
N SER A 116 8.92 -12.59 20.08
CA SER A 116 8.26 -13.67 20.80
C SER A 116 6.91 -14.03 20.20
N GLN A 117 6.41 -15.24 20.51
CA GLN A 117 5.06 -15.70 20.11
C GLN A 117 3.93 -14.84 20.70
N THR A 118 4.21 -14.06 21.74
CA THR A 118 3.23 -13.17 22.38
C THR A 118 3.24 -11.76 21.84
N ASP A 119 4.21 -11.39 21.00
CA ASP A 119 4.26 -10.06 20.38
C ASP A 119 3.09 -9.89 19.40
N ARG A 120 2.52 -8.71 19.38
CA ARG A 120 1.37 -8.33 18.53
C ARG A 120 1.71 -7.17 17.61
N PHE A 121 2.80 -6.48 17.86
CA PHE A 121 3.24 -5.31 17.13
C PHE A 121 4.74 -5.40 16.86
N GLY A 122 5.15 -4.91 15.70
CA GLY A 122 6.57 -4.78 15.37
C GLY A 122 7.28 -3.83 16.32
N ASP A 123 8.49 -4.19 16.70
CA ASP A 123 9.30 -3.45 17.67
C ASP A 123 10.00 -2.21 17.08
N GLU A 124 10.85 -1.57 17.86
CA GLU A 124 11.62 -0.37 17.51
C GLU A 124 12.66 -0.61 16.39
N THR A 125 12.90 -1.86 16.01
CA THR A 125 13.83 -2.20 14.94
C THR A 125 13.17 -2.31 13.56
N ALA A 126 11.88 -1.96 13.42
CA ALA A 126 11.19 -1.89 12.14
C ALA A 126 11.84 -0.85 11.22
N ARG A 127 12.11 -1.22 9.96
CA ARG A 127 12.83 -0.42 8.96
C ARG A 127 12.16 -0.54 7.59
N LEU A 128 12.52 0.40 6.71
CA LEU A 128 12.01 0.45 5.34
C LEU A 128 12.96 -0.25 4.38
N PHE A 129 12.36 -0.93 3.41
CA PHE A 129 13.05 -1.70 2.39
C PHE A 129 12.47 -1.44 1.01
N THR A 130 13.27 -1.74 -0.02
CA THR A 130 12.81 -1.87 -1.40
C THR A 130 13.21 -3.21 -1.97
N ALA A 131 12.49 -3.65 -3.00
CA ALA A 131 12.90 -4.71 -3.91
C ALA A 131 12.64 -4.24 -5.34
N CYS A 132 13.47 -4.69 -6.29
CA CYS A 132 13.39 -4.35 -7.69
C CYS A 132 12.90 -5.53 -8.54
N SER A 133 12.25 -5.23 -9.66
CA SER A 133 11.76 -6.22 -10.61
C SER A 133 11.77 -5.64 -12.04
N SER A 134 12.11 -6.46 -13.02
CA SER A 134 11.97 -6.10 -14.44
C SER A 134 10.60 -6.46 -15.02
N ASP A 135 9.85 -7.35 -14.37
CA ASP A 135 8.64 -7.98 -14.90
C ASP A 135 7.40 -7.95 -13.99
N LEU A 136 7.51 -7.36 -12.78
CA LEU A 136 6.49 -7.36 -11.71
C LEU A 136 6.18 -8.74 -11.10
N ASP A 137 6.88 -9.75 -11.53
CA ASP A 137 6.66 -11.13 -11.06
C ASP A 137 7.86 -11.64 -10.25
N ASN A 138 9.08 -11.37 -10.70
CA ASN A 138 10.31 -11.80 -10.01
C ASN A 138 10.97 -10.59 -9.35
N TRP A 139 11.15 -10.65 -8.03
CA TRP A 139 11.65 -9.56 -7.22
C TRP A 139 13.05 -9.87 -6.66
N SER A 140 13.90 -8.86 -6.58
CA SER A 140 15.21 -8.95 -5.94
C SER A 140 15.08 -9.23 -4.44
N GLN A 141 16.20 -9.55 -3.80
CA GLN A 141 16.26 -9.55 -2.33
C GLN A 141 15.97 -8.14 -1.80
N PRO A 142 15.30 -8.03 -0.63
CA PRO A 142 15.03 -6.75 0.01
C PRO A 142 16.30 -5.97 0.37
N GLU A 143 16.31 -4.67 0.04
CA GLU A 143 17.40 -3.76 0.37
C GLU A 143 16.92 -2.64 1.30
N LEU A 144 17.69 -2.36 2.35
CA LEU A 144 17.37 -1.32 3.34
C LEU A 144 17.46 0.08 2.74
N ILE A 145 16.44 0.91 2.99
CA ILE A 145 16.45 2.33 2.60
C ILE A 145 16.89 3.20 3.77
N LYS A 146 17.99 3.95 3.62
CA LYS A 146 18.48 4.92 4.60
C LYS A 146 17.82 6.30 4.44
N VAL A 147 16.51 6.37 4.69
CA VAL A 147 15.69 7.59 4.43
C VAL A 147 16.09 8.83 5.22
N LYS A 148 16.87 8.71 6.29
CA LYS A 148 17.36 9.86 7.08
C LYS A 148 18.74 10.36 6.65
N GLY A 149 19.41 9.64 5.77
CA GLY A 149 20.74 9.96 5.27
C GLY A 149 21.71 8.79 5.37
N PRO A 150 22.74 8.76 4.51
CA PRO A 150 23.71 7.67 4.47
C PRO A 150 24.53 7.54 5.77
N ASP A 151 24.78 8.68 6.44
CA ASP A 151 25.62 8.75 7.64
C ASP A 151 24.85 8.47 8.94
N VAL A 152 23.51 8.33 8.88
CA VAL A 152 22.70 7.99 10.05
C VAL A 152 22.81 6.48 10.30
N SER A 153 23.15 6.10 11.54
CA SER A 153 23.20 4.69 11.92
C SER A 153 21.82 4.05 11.83
N ILE A 154 21.78 2.72 11.67
CA ILE A 154 20.48 2.01 11.61
C ILE A 154 19.71 2.16 12.91
N GLU A 155 20.39 2.19 14.03
CA GLU A 155 19.81 2.38 15.37
C GLU A 155 19.19 3.78 15.51
N ASP A 156 19.87 4.82 15.04
CA ASP A 156 19.43 6.21 15.13
C ASP A 156 18.28 6.55 14.16
N MET A 157 18.03 5.71 13.19
CA MET A 157 16.84 5.87 12.32
C MET A 157 15.53 5.77 13.13
N GLY A 158 15.50 4.97 14.21
CA GLY A 158 14.31 4.68 14.99
C GLY A 158 13.29 3.82 14.23
N ARG A 159 12.14 3.55 14.85
CA ARG A 159 11.06 2.78 14.23
C ARG A 159 10.43 3.53 13.07
N MET A 160 10.38 2.92 11.89
CA MET A 160 9.76 3.46 10.67
C MET A 160 8.92 2.38 10.01
N ILE A 161 7.69 2.74 9.66
CA ILE A 161 6.73 1.84 9.00
C ILE A 161 5.94 2.57 7.91
N ASP A 162 5.16 1.84 7.12
CA ASP A 162 4.23 2.32 6.10
C ASP A 162 4.90 3.27 5.07
N PRO A 163 5.92 2.80 4.33
CA PRO A 163 6.60 3.63 3.34
C PRO A 163 5.71 3.93 2.13
N TYR A 164 5.94 5.07 1.50
CA TYR A 164 5.34 5.42 0.22
C TYR A 164 6.33 6.25 -0.60
N LEU A 165 6.58 5.87 -1.84
CA LEU A 165 7.47 6.58 -2.76
C LEU A 165 6.66 7.42 -3.75
N LEU A 166 7.06 8.68 -3.96
CA LEU A 166 6.37 9.60 -4.86
C LEU A 166 7.37 10.41 -5.69
N ALA A 167 7.16 10.45 -7.00
CA ALA A 167 7.83 11.42 -7.86
C ALA A 167 7.29 12.83 -7.56
N ASP A 168 8.19 13.81 -7.48
CA ASP A 168 7.79 15.21 -7.32
C ASP A 168 7.05 15.69 -8.57
N LYS A 169 5.87 16.33 -8.42
CA LYS A 169 5.06 16.77 -9.55
C LYS A 169 5.67 17.91 -10.35
N ASP A 170 6.53 18.72 -9.72
CA ASP A 170 7.09 19.96 -10.31
C ASP A 170 8.56 19.81 -10.69
N GLN A 171 9.28 18.83 -10.14
CA GLN A 171 10.72 18.67 -10.33
C GLN A 171 11.06 17.27 -10.85
N PRO A 172 11.41 17.13 -12.14
CA PRO A 172 11.89 15.87 -12.67
C PRO A 172 13.08 15.32 -11.87
N ASN A 173 13.18 14.02 -11.73
CA ASN A 173 14.23 13.31 -10.99
C ASN A 173 14.30 13.62 -9.49
N LYS A 174 13.26 14.21 -8.92
CA LYS A 174 13.14 14.36 -7.48
C LYS A 174 12.07 13.40 -6.95
N TRP A 175 12.43 12.71 -5.88
CA TRP A 175 11.61 11.70 -5.25
C TRP A 175 11.37 12.04 -3.79
N TRP A 176 10.23 11.62 -3.29
CA TRP A 176 9.84 11.68 -1.90
C TRP A 176 9.64 10.27 -1.36
N CYS A 177 10.06 10.04 -0.12
CA CYS A 177 9.67 8.89 0.68
C CYS A 177 8.88 9.38 1.89
N PHE A 178 7.64 8.97 1.99
CA PHE A 178 6.80 9.18 3.16
C PHE A 178 6.81 7.91 4.00
N TYR A 179 6.77 8.06 5.32
CA TYR A 179 6.74 6.92 6.23
C TYR A 179 6.18 7.30 7.58
N LYS A 180 5.55 6.36 8.27
CA LYS A 180 5.03 6.56 9.63
C LYS A 180 6.16 6.67 10.64
N GLN A 181 6.37 7.87 11.14
CA GLN A 181 7.19 8.22 12.30
C GLN A 181 6.84 9.67 12.66
N ASN A 182 6.23 9.90 13.84
CA ASN A 182 5.76 11.22 14.26
C ASN A 182 4.78 11.86 13.24
N GLY A 183 3.69 11.19 12.93
CA GLY A 183 2.84 11.51 11.78
C GLY A 183 3.38 10.84 10.52
N ALA A 184 3.26 11.45 9.35
CA ALA A 184 3.94 11.04 8.12
C ALA A 184 5.24 11.84 7.96
N SER A 185 6.37 11.23 8.28
CA SER A 185 7.69 11.79 8.02
C SER A 185 7.99 11.78 6.53
N MET A 186 8.78 12.76 6.07
CA MET A 186 9.14 12.95 4.67
C MET A 186 10.64 13.01 4.50
N SER A 187 11.15 12.29 3.52
CA SER A 187 12.51 12.40 3.03
C SER A 187 12.53 12.59 1.53
N ARG A 188 13.56 13.23 1.00
CA ARG A 188 13.73 13.49 -0.44
C ARG A 188 15.02 12.87 -0.97
N SER A 189 14.98 12.48 -2.25
CA SER A 189 16.15 11.96 -2.98
C SER A 189 16.10 12.41 -4.46
N GLN A 190 17.23 12.32 -5.16
CA GLN A 190 17.31 12.46 -6.62
C GLN A 190 17.58 11.11 -7.32
N ASP A 191 17.93 10.08 -6.58
CA ASP A 191 18.42 8.81 -7.11
C ASP A 191 17.85 7.57 -6.38
N LEU A 192 16.88 7.76 -5.48
CA LEU A 192 16.31 6.72 -4.60
C LEU A 192 17.32 6.02 -3.66
N GLN A 193 18.56 6.47 -3.64
CA GLN A 193 19.65 5.92 -2.81
C GLN A 193 20.07 6.90 -1.73
N ASN A 194 20.34 8.14 -2.12
CA ASN A 194 20.80 9.21 -1.23
C ASN A 194 19.61 10.05 -0.75
N TRP A 195 19.22 9.83 0.49
CA TRP A 195 18.05 10.47 1.08
C TRP A 195 18.42 11.57 2.07
N THR A 196 17.57 12.58 2.17
CA THR A 196 17.67 13.63 3.17
C THR A 196 16.31 13.82 3.84
N TYR A 197 16.26 13.73 5.16
CA TYR A 197 15.06 14.03 5.93
C TYR A 197 14.65 15.49 5.78
N VAL A 198 13.36 15.76 5.63
CA VAL A 198 12.82 17.12 5.37
C VAL A 198 11.92 17.59 6.49
N GLY A 199 11.09 16.73 7.04
CA GLY A 199 10.07 17.07 8.03
C GLY A 199 8.95 16.04 8.11
N ASN A 200 7.83 16.42 8.69
CA ASN A 200 6.67 15.55 8.83
C ASN A 200 5.36 16.30 8.58
N ILE A 201 4.32 15.54 8.29
CA ILE A 201 2.93 15.98 8.12
C ILE A 201 2.14 15.43 9.30
N ASP A 202 1.27 16.26 9.88
CA ASP A 202 0.28 15.77 10.84
C ASP A 202 -0.77 14.94 10.10
N SER A 203 -0.63 13.62 10.19
CA SER A 203 -1.49 12.65 9.55
C SER A 203 -1.50 11.31 10.29
N GLY A 204 -2.46 10.46 9.98
CA GLY A 204 -2.45 9.06 10.38
C GLY A 204 -1.38 8.24 9.64
N GLU A 205 -1.47 6.94 9.75
CA GLU A 205 -0.58 5.95 9.13
C GLU A 205 -1.03 5.54 7.72
N ASN A 206 -0.27 4.65 7.05
CA ASN A 206 -0.56 4.09 5.72
C ASN A 206 -0.87 5.19 4.68
N VAL A 207 0.04 6.12 4.50
CA VAL A 207 -0.17 7.21 3.55
C VAL A 207 -0.11 6.72 2.11
N CYS A 208 -1.01 7.22 1.27
CA CYS A 208 -0.98 7.09 -0.17
C CYS A 208 -1.14 8.48 -0.77
N LEU A 209 -0.32 8.82 -1.77
CA LEU A 209 -0.37 10.12 -2.42
C LEU A 209 -0.53 9.97 -3.93
N ILE A 210 -1.43 10.76 -4.48
CA ILE A 210 -1.56 10.95 -5.92
C ILE A 210 -1.48 12.44 -6.25
N VAL A 211 -1.33 12.75 -7.54
CA VAL A 211 -1.45 14.12 -8.04
C VAL A 211 -2.75 14.25 -8.80
N ASP A 212 -3.61 15.18 -8.41
CA ASP A 212 -4.88 15.46 -9.07
C ASP A 212 -5.08 16.96 -9.20
N ASN A 213 -5.34 17.46 -10.42
CA ASN A 213 -5.54 18.89 -10.71
C ASN A 213 -4.43 19.78 -10.16
N ASP A 214 -3.17 19.38 -10.36
CA ASP A 214 -1.96 20.09 -9.90
C ASP A 214 -1.82 20.21 -8.37
N GLU A 215 -2.55 19.38 -7.61
CA GLU A 215 -2.44 19.26 -6.17
C GLU A 215 -2.00 17.84 -5.78
N TYR A 216 -1.25 17.74 -4.70
CA TYR A 216 -1.05 16.47 -4.00
C TYR A 216 -2.30 16.15 -3.19
N VAL A 217 -2.82 14.95 -3.37
CA VAL A 217 -3.92 14.39 -2.59
C VAL A 217 -3.35 13.26 -1.74
N LEU A 218 -3.40 13.44 -0.44
CA LEU A 218 -2.90 12.49 0.55
C LEU A 218 -4.09 11.76 1.18
N PHE A 219 -4.08 10.44 1.09
CA PHE A 219 -4.95 9.55 1.84
C PHE A 219 -4.16 9.01 3.03
N HIS A 220 -4.79 8.94 4.19
CA HIS A 220 -4.14 8.44 5.41
C HIS A 220 -5.13 7.72 6.30
N SER A 221 -4.63 6.92 7.21
CA SER A 221 -5.43 6.16 8.16
C SER A 221 -5.41 6.83 9.53
N PRO A 222 -6.45 7.60 9.91
CA PRO A 222 -6.67 7.99 11.29
C PRO A 222 -7.11 6.75 12.10
N ARG A 223 -7.70 6.96 13.28
CA ARG A 223 -8.15 5.83 14.11
C ARG A 223 -9.11 4.87 13.38
N ASN A 224 -10.04 5.42 12.59
CA ASN A 224 -10.99 4.67 11.74
C ASN A 224 -11.36 5.52 10.52
N GLY A 225 -11.56 4.89 9.37
CA GLY A 225 -11.81 5.53 8.11
C GLY A 225 -10.51 5.91 7.37
N ILE A 226 -10.66 6.51 6.20
CA ILE A 226 -9.59 7.01 5.35
C ILE A 226 -9.75 8.52 5.22
N GLY A 227 -8.83 9.27 5.84
CA GLY A 227 -8.80 10.73 5.78
C GLY A 227 -8.17 11.21 4.47
N ILE A 228 -8.64 12.36 3.98
CA ILE A 228 -8.12 13.00 2.77
C ILE A 228 -7.62 14.39 3.12
N LYS A 229 -6.39 14.71 2.68
CA LYS A 229 -5.80 16.04 2.72
C LYS A 229 -5.34 16.47 1.34
N ARG A 230 -5.31 17.77 1.07
CA ARG A 230 -4.80 18.33 -0.18
C ARG A 230 -3.71 19.38 0.09
N SER A 231 -2.72 19.45 -0.79
CA SER A 231 -1.64 20.43 -0.73
C SER A 231 -1.07 20.72 -2.12
N LYS A 232 -0.67 21.96 -2.36
CA LYS A 232 0.06 22.35 -3.59
C LYS A 232 1.56 22.15 -3.47
N ASN A 233 2.11 22.08 -2.24
CA ASN A 233 3.55 22.22 -2.00
C ASN A 233 4.12 21.23 -0.97
N LEU A 234 3.34 20.24 -0.53
CA LEU A 234 3.68 19.25 0.51
C LEU A 234 3.97 19.84 1.91
N LYS A 235 3.68 21.14 2.13
CA LYS A 235 3.88 21.83 3.41
C LYS A 235 2.56 22.24 4.04
N ASP A 236 1.74 22.94 3.25
CA ASP A 236 0.47 23.50 3.68
C ASP A 236 -0.64 22.51 3.29
N TRP A 237 -1.21 21.85 4.27
CA TRP A 237 -2.22 20.80 4.06
C TRP A 237 -3.59 21.26 4.54
N ILE A 238 -4.60 20.98 3.74
CA ILE A 238 -6.01 21.24 4.05
C ILE A 238 -6.72 19.91 4.21
N ASP A 239 -7.37 19.71 5.36
CA ASP A 239 -8.24 18.57 5.60
C ASP A 239 -9.50 18.67 4.74
N HIS A 240 -9.90 17.55 4.12
CA HIS A 240 -11.07 17.50 3.26
C HIS A 240 -12.21 16.68 3.87
N GLN A 241 -12.05 15.37 3.89
CA GLN A 241 -13.11 14.47 4.36
C GLN A 241 -12.55 13.18 4.96
N LEU A 242 -13.42 12.45 5.62
CA LEU A 242 -13.17 11.12 6.15
C LEU A 242 -14.10 10.12 5.44
N LEU A 243 -13.53 9.16 4.75
CA LEU A 243 -14.26 8.09 4.06
C LEU A 243 -14.49 6.92 5.01
N THR A 244 -15.71 6.48 5.12
CA THR A 244 -16.09 5.28 5.90
C THR A 244 -16.88 4.26 5.07
N PHE A 245 -17.17 4.58 3.81
CA PHE A 245 -17.90 3.73 2.84
C PHE A 245 -19.17 3.09 3.43
N GLY A 246 -19.39 1.81 3.10
CA GLY A 246 -20.46 0.98 3.66
C GLY A 246 -20.11 0.28 4.97
N GLN A 247 -19.12 0.74 5.73
CA GLN A 247 -18.60 0.07 6.93
C GLN A 247 -19.69 -0.38 7.91
N LYS A 248 -20.75 0.41 8.06
CA LYS A 248 -21.84 0.11 8.99
C LYS A 248 -22.63 -1.16 8.62
N GLU A 249 -22.55 -1.55 7.35
CA GLU A 249 -23.28 -2.69 6.77
C GLU A 249 -22.35 -3.89 6.54
N TRP A 250 -21.02 -3.71 6.71
CA TRP A 250 -20.02 -4.74 6.44
C TRP A 250 -19.58 -5.45 7.71
N GLU A 251 -20.02 -6.68 7.90
CA GLU A 251 -19.63 -7.51 9.06
C GLU A 251 -18.11 -7.68 9.19
N TRP A 252 -17.40 -7.74 8.06
CA TRP A 252 -15.95 -7.90 8.00
C TRP A 252 -15.15 -6.62 8.35
N ALA A 253 -15.80 -5.46 8.48
CA ALA A 253 -15.15 -4.18 8.70
C ALA A 253 -15.72 -3.37 9.88
N THR A 254 -16.48 -4.01 10.78
CA THR A 254 -17.19 -3.35 11.90
C THR A 254 -16.27 -2.63 12.87
N GLY A 255 -15.02 -3.07 13.02
CA GLY A 255 -14.04 -2.47 13.91
C GLY A 255 -13.29 -1.30 13.29
N ARG A 256 -12.83 -1.45 12.05
CA ARG A 256 -11.97 -0.44 11.39
C ARG A 256 -11.98 -0.57 9.87
N ILE A 257 -11.91 0.57 9.19
CA ILE A 257 -11.44 0.70 7.80
C ILE A 257 -10.16 1.53 7.81
N THR A 258 -9.17 1.16 6.98
CA THR A 258 -7.83 1.79 7.00
C THR A 258 -7.03 1.47 5.74
N ALA A 259 -5.83 2.06 5.58
CA ALA A 259 -4.86 1.79 4.53
C ALA A 259 -5.44 1.91 3.11
N GLY A 260 -6.11 3.02 2.82
CA GLY A 260 -6.61 3.31 1.48
C GLY A 260 -5.48 3.61 0.51
N HIS A 261 -5.33 2.76 -0.51
CA HIS A 261 -4.38 2.93 -1.60
C HIS A 261 -5.12 3.21 -2.90
N VAL A 262 -4.90 4.38 -3.48
CA VAL A 262 -5.63 4.89 -4.64
C VAL A 262 -4.77 4.83 -5.90
N LEU A 263 -5.36 4.32 -6.97
CA LEU A 263 -4.84 4.39 -8.34
C LEU A 263 -5.68 5.39 -9.15
N ASP A 264 -5.05 6.32 -9.85
CA ASP A 264 -5.71 7.13 -10.87
C ASP A 264 -5.65 6.38 -12.20
N LEU A 265 -6.76 5.73 -12.57
CA LEU A 265 -6.90 4.98 -13.81
C LEU A 265 -7.97 5.61 -14.72
N ARG A 266 -8.29 6.89 -14.55
CA ARG A 266 -9.25 7.62 -15.40
C ARG A 266 -8.83 7.67 -16.86
N HIS A 267 -7.52 7.65 -17.11
CA HIS A 267 -6.93 7.65 -18.47
C HIS A 267 -6.80 6.25 -19.09
N VAL A 268 -7.20 5.22 -18.37
CA VAL A 268 -7.18 3.83 -18.84
C VAL A 268 -8.58 3.48 -19.32
N ASP A 269 -8.76 3.33 -20.64
CA ASP A 269 -10.08 3.18 -21.29
C ASP A 269 -10.92 2.03 -20.74
N GLU A 270 -10.29 0.92 -20.34
CA GLU A 270 -10.96 -0.24 -19.76
C GLU A 270 -11.38 -0.05 -18.30
N VAL A 271 -10.84 0.95 -17.58
CA VAL A 271 -11.14 1.23 -16.17
C VAL A 271 -11.92 2.53 -16.01
N GLY A 272 -11.37 3.66 -16.44
CA GLY A 272 -12.01 4.98 -16.50
C GLY A 272 -12.31 5.63 -15.15
N LYS A 273 -11.73 5.15 -14.03
CA LYS A 273 -12.03 5.62 -12.67
C LYS A 273 -10.79 5.66 -11.78
N PHE A 274 -10.90 6.36 -10.66
CA PHE A 274 -10.06 6.08 -9.50
C PHE A 274 -10.48 4.76 -8.88
N VAL A 275 -9.49 3.93 -8.50
CA VAL A 275 -9.73 2.66 -7.80
C VAL A 275 -8.98 2.69 -6.47
N MET A 276 -9.68 2.44 -5.38
CA MET A 276 -9.08 2.34 -4.05
C MET A 276 -9.13 0.90 -3.55
N PHE A 277 -7.98 0.39 -3.16
CA PHE A 277 -7.89 -0.82 -2.32
C PHE A 277 -7.67 -0.39 -0.88
N PHE A 278 -8.31 -1.08 0.06
CA PHE A 278 -8.21 -0.78 1.49
C PHE A 278 -8.34 -2.06 2.31
N HIS A 279 -8.06 -2.03 3.60
CA HIS A 279 -8.45 -3.13 4.45
C HIS A 279 -9.44 -2.72 5.52
N GLY A 280 -10.31 -3.66 5.89
CA GLY A 280 -11.21 -3.58 7.00
C GLY A 280 -10.97 -4.70 8.00
N SER A 281 -11.36 -4.50 9.24
CA SER A 281 -11.26 -5.52 10.29
C SER A 281 -12.44 -5.45 11.23
N VAL A 282 -12.76 -6.56 11.88
CA VAL A 282 -13.68 -6.58 13.01
C VAL A 282 -12.99 -6.09 14.27
N SER A 283 -13.76 -5.81 15.34
CA SER A 283 -13.19 -5.32 16.60
C SER A 283 -12.23 -6.35 17.20
N THR A 284 -11.02 -5.91 17.55
CA THR A 284 -10.03 -6.72 18.25
C THR A 284 -10.38 -7.00 19.71
N ASP A 285 -11.44 -6.38 20.22
CA ASP A 285 -11.99 -6.73 21.55
C ASP A 285 -12.80 -8.03 21.51
N ILE A 286 -13.25 -8.43 20.29
CA ILE A 286 -14.10 -9.62 20.08
C ILE A 286 -13.30 -10.71 19.35
N GLN A 287 -12.39 -10.35 18.47
CA GLN A 287 -11.63 -11.26 17.61
C GLN A 287 -10.13 -11.25 17.94
N PRO A 288 -9.36 -12.27 17.52
CA PRO A 288 -7.93 -12.35 17.82
C PRO A 288 -7.16 -11.09 17.38
N LYS A 289 -6.40 -10.52 18.31
CA LYS A 289 -5.52 -9.37 18.02
C LYS A 289 -4.39 -9.73 17.06
N GLU A 290 -4.01 -10.99 17.06
CA GLU A 290 -2.95 -11.58 16.26
C GLU A 290 -3.24 -11.46 14.76
N THR A 291 -4.49 -11.65 14.36
CA THR A 291 -4.97 -11.47 12.99
C THR A 291 -5.55 -10.08 12.76
N HIS A 292 -5.30 -9.15 13.68
CA HIS A 292 -5.78 -7.77 13.63
C HIS A 292 -7.29 -7.66 13.37
N GLY A 293 -8.09 -8.52 14.04
CA GLY A 293 -9.53 -8.59 13.85
C GLY A 293 -9.92 -9.18 12.51
N GLN A 294 -9.26 -10.25 12.07
CA GLN A 294 -9.55 -10.95 10.81
C GLN A 294 -9.50 -10.01 9.59
N ALA A 295 -8.47 -9.17 9.51
CA ALA A 295 -8.41 -8.13 8.49
C ALA A 295 -8.55 -8.70 7.06
N SER A 296 -9.36 -8.05 6.26
CA SER A 296 -9.78 -8.41 4.91
C SER A 296 -9.55 -7.27 3.95
N LEU A 297 -9.27 -7.55 2.66
CA LEU A 297 -9.07 -6.50 1.65
C LEU A 297 -10.36 -6.17 0.92
N GLY A 298 -10.59 -4.88 0.72
CA GLY A 298 -11.74 -4.33 0.02
C GLY A 298 -11.37 -3.44 -1.16
N VAL A 299 -12.36 -3.16 -2.00
CA VAL A 299 -12.28 -2.30 -3.18
C VAL A 299 -13.43 -1.30 -3.21
N ALA A 300 -13.12 -0.07 -3.63
CA ALA A 300 -14.07 1.00 -3.94
C ALA A 300 -13.56 1.80 -5.14
N TRP A 301 -14.44 2.56 -5.78
CA TRP A 301 -14.08 3.38 -6.95
C TRP A 301 -14.76 4.74 -6.93
N SER A 302 -14.22 5.69 -7.69
CA SER A 302 -14.72 7.05 -7.75
C SER A 302 -14.43 7.70 -9.10
N ASP A 303 -15.25 8.66 -9.50
CA ASP A 303 -15.00 9.53 -10.66
C ASP A 303 -14.26 10.82 -10.26
N ASP A 304 -14.33 11.24 -8.98
CA ASP A 304 -13.96 12.60 -8.54
C ASP A 304 -13.17 12.67 -7.22
N LEU A 305 -12.84 11.52 -6.60
CA LEU A 305 -12.21 11.38 -5.27
C LEU A 305 -13.08 11.85 -4.09
N LEU A 306 -14.25 12.37 -4.33
CA LEU A 306 -15.18 12.88 -3.30
C LEU A 306 -16.32 11.88 -3.07
N ASN A 307 -16.89 11.38 -4.17
CA ASN A 307 -17.99 10.44 -4.17
C ASN A 307 -17.48 9.05 -4.52
N TRP A 308 -17.56 8.12 -3.58
CA TRP A 308 -17.08 6.76 -3.74
C TRP A 308 -18.22 5.78 -3.84
N ASP A 309 -18.08 4.84 -4.76
CA ASP A 309 -18.97 3.71 -4.94
C ASP A 309 -18.27 2.41 -4.53
N TRP A 310 -19.06 1.41 -4.20
CA TRP A 310 -18.65 0.05 -3.85
C TRP A 310 -19.76 -0.92 -4.25
N PRO A 311 -19.49 -2.25 -4.29
CA PRO A 311 -20.53 -3.22 -4.64
C PRO A 311 -21.76 -3.09 -3.73
N HIS A 312 -22.94 -3.06 -4.37
CA HIS A 312 -24.25 -2.98 -3.69
C HIS A 312 -24.49 -1.69 -2.88
N LYS A 313 -23.83 -0.57 -3.23
CA LYS A 313 -24.15 0.76 -2.67
C LYS A 313 -25.55 1.23 -3.05
#